data_4d22dccb13529ad7ec12594e581fa6e3
#
_entry.id   4d22dccb13529ad7ec12594e581fa6e3
#
_cell.length_a   1.000
_cell.length_b   1.000
_cell.length_c   1.000
_cell.angle_alpha   90.00
_cell.angle_beta   90.00
_cell.angle_gamma   90.00
#
_symmetry.space_group_name_H-M   'P 1'
#
loop_
_entity.id
_entity.type
_entity.pdbx_description
1 polymer ?
#
loop_
_entity_poly.entity_id
_entity_poly.type
_entity_poly.pdbx_seq_one_letter_code
_entity_poly.pdbx_strand_id
1 'polypeptide(L)'
;MQAIKAKTRLDDGVATRFGILKQRLLLQRLNEVPDPATHALIMRQADETAFLACLTSYPRLTFPCLFEERAAAATEQARRQARLYWNVLERQPPACAA
;
A
#
# COMPACT_ATOMS: atom_id res chain seq x y z
N MET A 1 1.01 32.84 0.01
CA MET A 1 1.84 31.70 -0.39
C MET A 1 3.03 31.49 0.52
N GLN A 2 3.77 32.55 0.82
CA GLN A 2 4.92 32.42 1.69
C GLN A 2 4.54 32.05 3.12
N ALA A 3 3.42 32.55 3.59
CA ALA A 3 2.91 32.17 4.92
C ALA A 3 2.60 30.67 4.98
N ILE A 4 2.12 30.12 3.88
CA ILE A 4 1.85 28.70 3.79
C ILE A 4 3.15 27.91 3.81
N LYS A 5 4.20 28.42 3.14
CA LYS A 5 5.50 27.77 3.16
C LYS A 5 6.13 27.78 4.55
N ALA A 6 6.02 28.90 5.26
CA ALA A 6 6.57 29.00 6.60
C ALA A 6 5.84 28.06 7.57
N LYS A 7 4.53 27.97 7.43
CA LYS A 7 3.72 27.06 8.23
C LYS A 7 4.03 25.61 7.88
N THR A 8 4.26 25.36 6.60
CA THR A 8 4.57 24.03 6.11
C THR A 8 5.93 23.53 6.60
N ARG A 9 6.86 24.43 6.92
CA ARG A 9 8.18 24.02 7.41
C ARG A 9 8.13 23.29 8.74
N LEU A 10 7.29 23.74 9.66
CA LEU A 10 7.13 23.06 10.94
C LEU A 10 6.44 21.72 10.75
N ASP A 11 5.43 21.69 9.87
CA ASP A 11 4.73 20.47 9.54
C ASP A 11 5.59 19.56 8.68
N ASP A 12 6.47 20.14 7.84
CA ASP A 12 7.36 19.36 6.97
C ASP A 12 8.30 18.47 7.77
N GLY A 13 8.75 18.89 8.93
CA GLY A 13 9.62 18.06 9.77
C GLY A 13 8.92 16.77 10.18
N VAL A 14 7.69 16.89 10.65
CA VAL A 14 6.88 15.74 11.04
C VAL A 14 6.41 14.95 9.82
N ALA A 15 5.93 15.64 8.79
CA ALA A 15 5.48 15.03 7.57
C ALA A 15 6.61 14.27 6.86
N THR A 16 7.83 14.85 6.87
CA THR A 16 8.98 14.21 6.26
C THR A 16 9.37 12.94 7.01
N ARG A 17 9.36 12.98 8.35
CA ARG A 17 9.66 11.80 9.16
C ARG A 17 8.64 10.70 8.93
N PHE A 18 7.37 11.07 8.88
CA PHE A 18 6.32 10.12 8.58
C PHE A 18 6.45 9.59 7.15
N GLY A 19 6.78 10.47 6.20
CA GLY A 19 7.00 10.06 4.82
C GLY A 19 8.15 9.08 4.67
N ILE A 20 9.24 9.28 5.41
CA ILE A 20 10.38 8.37 5.42
C ILE A 20 9.98 7.03 5.98
N LEU A 21 9.23 7.02 7.08
CA LEU A 21 8.75 5.79 7.68
C LEU A 21 7.84 5.03 6.73
N LYS A 22 6.88 5.74 6.13
CA LYS A 22 5.96 5.17 5.15
C LYS A 22 6.73 4.54 4.00
N GLN A 23 7.70 5.28 3.44
CA GLN A 23 8.47 4.82 2.30
C GLN A 23 9.29 3.60 2.65
N ARG A 24 9.91 3.60 3.82
CA ARG A 24 10.72 2.47 4.28
C ARG A 24 9.88 1.20 4.41
N LEU A 25 8.75 1.30 5.07
CA LEU A 25 7.86 0.15 5.26
C LEU A 25 7.28 -0.32 3.94
N LEU A 26 6.94 0.63 3.06
CA LEU A 26 6.42 0.30 1.75
C LEU A 26 7.46 -0.47 0.91
N LEU A 27 8.69 0.04 0.84
CA LEU A 27 9.76 -0.63 0.08
C LEU A 27 10.07 -2.00 0.65
N GLN A 28 10.09 -2.12 1.97
CA GLN A 28 10.31 -3.38 2.62
C GLN A 28 9.27 -4.41 2.22
N ARG A 29 8.02 -3.99 2.17
CA ARG A 29 6.92 -4.88 1.79
C ARG A 29 6.96 -5.22 0.31
N LEU A 30 7.29 -4.25 -0.54
CA LEU A 30 7.39 -4.48 -1.98
C LEU A 30 8.52 -5.46 -2.32
N ASN A 31 9.60 -5.44 -1.54
CA ASN A 31 10.70 -6.37 -1.74
C ASN A 31 10.32 -7.81 -1.44
N GLU A 32 9.34 -8.01 -0.57
CA GLU A 32 8.88 -9.35 -0.22
C GLU A 32 7.94 -9.95 -1.25
N VAL A 33 7.39 -9.12 -2.13
CA VAL A 33 6.37 -9.54 -3.10
C VAL A 33 6.86 -9.23 -4.50
N PRO A 34 7.07 -10.25 -5.34
CA PRO A 34 7.59 -10.03 -6.69
C PRO A 34 6.55 -9.59 -7.72
N ASP A 35 5.27 -9.74 -7.42
CA ASP A 35 4.21 -9.51 -8.39
C ASP A 35 3.87 -8.02 -8.55
N PRO A 36 3.99 -7.44 -9.78
CA PRO A 36 3.70 -6.02 -10.00
C PRO A 36 2.25 -5.63 -9.70
N ALA A 37 1.29 -6.50 -9.97
CA ALA A 37 -0.11 -6.21 -9.67
C ALA A 37 -0.34 -6.08 -8.18
N THR A 38 0.32 -6.93 -7.39
CA THR A 38 0.25 -6.86 -5.94
C THR A 38 0.95 -5.60 -5.44
N HIS A 39 2.05 -5.19 -6.09
CA HIS A 39 2.72 -3.94 -5.75
C HIS A 39 1.76 -2.76 -5.82
N ALA A 40 0.96 -2.68 -6.88
CA ALA A 40 0.00 -1.60 -7.06
C ALA A 40 -1.02 -1.58 -5.91
N LEU A 41 -1.49 -2.74 -5.50
CA LEU A 41 -2.43 -2.84 -4.39
C LEU A 41 -1.80 -2.42 -3.07
N ILE A 42 -0.55 -2.84 -2.83
CA ILE A 42 0.16 -2.48 -1.61
C ILE A 42 0.43 -0.98 -1.56
N MET A 43 0.84 -0.39 -2.68
CA MET A 43 1.06 1.05 -2.77
C MET A 43 -0.22 1.83 -2.46
N ARG A 44 -1.33 1.37 -2.99
CA ARG A 44 -2.63 1.97 -2.73
C ARG A 44 -2.98 1.88 -1.24
N GLN A 45 -2.74 0.71 -0.64
CA GLN A 45 -2.98 0.53 0.79
C GLN A 45 -2.08 1.42 1.63
N ALA A 46 -0.85 1.64 1.20
CA ALA A 46 0.05 2.55 1.91
C ALA A 46 -0.51 3.97 1.92
N ASP A 47 -1.01 4.44 0.79
CA ASP A 47 -1.57 5.78 0.70
C ASP A 47 -2.85 5.92 1.53
N GLU A 48 -3.74 4.96 1.44
CA GLU A 48 -4.99 4.97 2.21
C GLU A 48 -4.71 4.88 3.70
N THR A 49 -3.78 4.03 4.09
CA THR A 49 -3.42 3.84 5.49
C THR A 49 -2.75 5.10 6.04
N ALA A 50 -1.90 5.75 5.24
CA ALA A 50 -1.26 6.99 5.64
C ALA A 50 -2.31 8.07 5.90
N PHE A 51 -3.31 8.16 5.05
CA PHE A 51 -4.40 9.10 5.24
C PHE A 51 -5.14 8.83 6.55
N LEU A 52 -5.47 7.57 6.80
CA LEU A 52 -6.17 7.19 8.03
C LEU A 52 -5.31 7.45 9.27
N ALA A 53 -4.01 7.16 9.18
CA ALA A 53 -3.10 7.38 10.29
C ALA A 53 -2.98 8.86 10.63
N CYS A 54 -3.01 9.73 9.61
CA CYS A 54 -2.94 11.17 9.83
C CYS A 54 -4.16 11.72 10.54
N LEU A 55 -5.27 10.99 10.56
CA LEU A 55 -6.45 11.37 11.31
C LEU A 55 -6.33 11.05 12.81
N THR A 56 -5.34 10.26 13.18
CA THR A 56 -5.10 9.92 14.58
C THR A 56 -4.11 10.90 15.21
N SER A 57 -4.01 10.86 16.53
CA SER A 57 -3.08 11.71 17.27
C SER A 57 -1.64 11.25 17.08
N TYR A 58 -1.40 10.00 16.72
CA TYR A 58 -0.06 9.42 16.65
C TYR A 58 0.14 8.66 15.34
N PRO A 59 0.27 9.39 14.21
CA PRO A 59 0.37 8.73 12.89
C PRO A 59 1.55 7.76 12.79
N ARG A 60 2.69 8.10 13.37
CA ARG A 60 3.88 7.25 13.28
C ARG A 60 3.77 5.97 14.08
N LEU A 61 2.91 5.95 15.09
CA LEU A 61 2.65 4.74 15.87
C LEU A 61 1.54 3.91 15.24
N THR A 62 0.55 4.59 14.67
CA THR A 62 -0.63 3.95 14.10
C THR A 62 -0.34 3.34 12.74
N PHE A 63 0.43 4.02 11.91
CA PHE A 63 0.67 3.60 10.53
C PHE A 63 1.30 2.21 10.42
N PRO A 64 2.38 1.88 11.15
CA PRO A 64 3.01 0.56 10.98
C PRO A 64 2.06 -0.61 11.20
N CYS A 65 1.27 -0.55 12.27
CA CYS A 65 0.32 -1.63 12.58
C CYS A 65 -0.76 -1.75 11.51
N LEU A 66 -1.37 -0.64 11.15
CA LEU A 66 -2.42 -0.62 10.14
C LEU A 66 -1.88 -1.04 8.77
N PHE A 67 -0.70 -0.56 8.41
CA PHE A 67 -0.12 -0.88 7.12
C PHE A 67 0.21 -2.37 7.02
N GLU A 68 0.77 -2.95 8.07
CA GLU A 68 1.09 -4.37 8.09
C GLU A 68 -0.17 -5.22 7.89
N GLU A 69 -1.24 -4.90 8.58
CA GLU A 69 -2.50 -5.61 8.42
C GLU A 69 -3.05 -5.47 7.01
N ARG A 70 -3.09 -4.25 6.51
CA ARG A 70 -3.70 -3.97 5.21
C ARG A 70 -2.86 -4.52 4.06
N ALA A 71 -1.53 -4.45 4.19
CA ALA A 71 -0.65 -5.02 3.19
C ALA A 71 -0.75 -6.53 3.15
N ALA A 72 -0.84 -7.17 4.31
CA ALA A 72 -1.02 -8.61 4.39
C ALA A 72 -2.35 -9.03 3.77
N ALA A 73 -3.41 -8.30 4.06
CA ALA A 73 -4.73 -8.58 3.51
C ALA A 73 -4.74 -8.38 1.99
N ALA A 74 -4.09 -7.33 1.50
CA ALA A 74 -4.01 -7.07 0.06
C ALA A 74 -3.23 -8.17 -0.66
N THR A 75 -2.13 -8.63 -0.06
CA THR A 75 -1.32 -9.69 -0.61
C THR A 75 -2.13 -10.99 -0.70
N GLU A 76 -2.86 -11.30 0.35
CA GLU A 76 -3.69 -12.50 0.38
C GLU A 76 -4.82 -12.41 -0.63
N GLN A 77 -5.44 -11.25 -0.74
CA GLN A 77 -6.50 -11.02 -1.72
C GLN A 77 -5.99 -11.20 -3.14
N ALA A 78 -4.83 -10.64 -3.44
CA ALA A 78 -4.21 -10.76 -4.75
C ALA A 78 -3.88 -12.22 -5.07
N ARG A 79 -3.43 -12.96 -4.07
CA ARG A 79 -3.12 -14.38 -4.22
C ARG A 79 -4.37 -15.18 -4.54
N ARG A 80 -5.48 -14.89 -3.85
CA ARG A 80 -6.77 -15.54 -4.12
C ARG A 80 -7.27 -15.22 -5.51
N GLN A 81 -7.18 -13.95 -5.91
CA GLN A 81 -7.62 -13.54 -7.23
C GLN A 81 -6.81 -14.20 -8.33
N ALA A 82 -5.50 -14.29 -8.15
CA ALA A 82 -4.64 -14.97 -9.11
C ALA A 82 -4.99 -16.44 -9.23
N ARG A 83 -5.26 -17.10 -8.10
CA ARG A 83 -5.65 -18.50 -8.07
C ARG A 83 -6.97 -18.72 -8.81
N LEU A 84 -7.95 -17.86 -8.55
CA LEU A 84 -9.23 -17.94 -9.23
C LEU A 84 -9.09 -17.69 -10.72
N TYR A 85 -8.27 -16.72 -11.08
CA TYR A 85 -8.02 -16.40 -12.48
C TYR A 85 -7.42 -17.59 -13.22
N TRP A 86 -6.41 -18.23 -12.65
CA TRP A 86 -5.81 -19.40 -13.25
C TRP A 86 -6.77 -20.57 -13.34
N ASN A 87 -7.60 -20.78 -12.32
CA ASN A 87 -8.60 -21.83 -12.33
C ASN A 87 -9.61 -21.62 -13.46
N VAL A 88 -10.02 -20.37 -13.66
CA VAL A 88 -10.94 -20.02 -14.73
C VAL A 88 -10.30 -20.28 -16.09
N LEU A 89 -9.04 -19.89 -16.25
CA LEU A 89 -8.32 -20.12 -17.50
C LEU A 89 -8.15 -21.60 -17.80
N GLU A 90 -7.88 -22.40 -16.79
CA GLU A 90 -7.72 -23.86 -16.97
C GLU A 90 -9.04 -24.53 -17.31
N ARG A 91 -10.15 -24.01 -16.78
CA ARG A 91 -11.47 -24.56 -17.04
C ARG A 91 -12.05 -24.12 -18.35
N GLN A 92 -11.61 -22.98 -18.85
CA GLN A 92 -12.10 -22.53 -20.14
C GLN A 92 -11.57 -23.45 -21.23
N PRO A 93 -12.45 -24.09 -21.95
CA PRO A 93 -12.00 -24.91 -23.09
C PRO A 93 -11.37 -23.97 -24.12
N PRO A 94 -10.45 -24.48 -24.96
CA PRO A 94 -9.83 -23.68 -26.00
C PRO A 94 -10.83 -23.27 -27.08
N ALA A 95 -12.03 -23.02 -26.69
CA ALA A 95 -13.09 -22.54 -27.55
C ALA A 95 -12.74 -21.21 -28.19
N CYS A 96 -11.91 -20.44 -27.49
CA CYS A 96 -11.41 -19.21 -28.05
C CYS A 96 -10.52 -19.46 -29.26
N ALA A 97 -9.98 -20.63 -29.35
CA ALA A 97 -9.15 -21.03 -30.49
C ALA A 97 -10.00 -21.54 -31.67
N ALA A 98 -11.23 -21.82 -31.41
CA ALA A 98 -12.16 -22.22 -32.45
C ALA A 98 -12.80 -20.96 -33.03
#